data_f0bae27fc73acb0955dc6616f61573bb
#
_entry.id   f0bae27fc73acb0955dc6616f61573bb
#
_cell.length_a   1.000
_cell.length_b   1.000
_cell.length_c   1.000
_cell.angle_alpha   90.00
_cell.angle_beta   90.00
_cell.angle_gamma   90.00
#
_symmetry.space_group_name_H-M   'P 1'
#
loop_
_entity.id
_entity.type
_entity.pdbx_description
1 polymer ?
#
loop_
_entity_poly.entity_id
_entity_poly.type
_entity_poly.pdbx_seq_one_letter_code
_entity_poly.pdbx_strand_id
1 'polypeptide(L)'
;MTHIYLIRHGDSLDGLEDGKHRDLGLSSEGIRQSERLRDRLVSTGEIKPEVFISSPERRAHETAQILAPALGQPILLDADVEEWRSDDGSLSSEEFMGRWEQVPNSQRLFHHWVEGGESWVEFSARVQTALNRILREHSGKTILLLTHGGDIQVAFFYFFGFGLANFRRSSMVVNKTSITHWLQQEEEDRWILERFNDYQHLSST
;
A
#
# COMPACT_ATOMS: atom_id res chain seq x y z
N MET A 1 15.39 -7.67 15.89
CA MET A 1 14.37 -8.29 14.99
C MET A 1 13.53 -7.16 14.42
N THR A 2 13.42 -7.05 13.10
CA THR A 2 12.65 -5.98 12.43
C THR A 2 11.27 -6.51 12.04
N HIS A 3 10.21 -5.79 12.42
CA HIS A 3 8.85 -6.07 11.99
C HIS A 3 8.37 -4.97 11.04
N ILE A 4 7.72 -5.34 9.94
CA ILE A 4 7.00 -4.38 9.11
C ILE A 4 5.57 -4.86 8.86
N TYR A 5 4.62 -4.01 9.25
CA TYR A 5 3.20 -4.18 9.02
C TYR A 5 2.79 -3.26 7.87
N LEU A 6 2.33 -3.84 6.78
CA LEU A 6 1.79 -3.13 5.64
C LEU A 6 0.27 -3.14 5.75
N ILE A 7 -0.35 -1.98 5.74
CA ILE A 7 -1.80 -1.83 5.82
C ILE A 7 -2.28 -1.08 4.58
N ARG A 8 -3.25 -1.66 3.85
CA ARG A 8 -3.91 -0.97 2.76
C ARG A 8 -4.91 0.05 3.31
N HIS A 9 -5.00 1.23 2.71
CA HIS A 9 -6.01 2.25 3.03
C HIS A 9 -7.45 1.70 2.96
N GLY A 10 -8.38 2.36 3.64
CA GLY A 10 -9.83 2.09 3.59
C GLY A 10 -10.43 2.34 2.20
N ASP A 11 -11.70 1.99 2.03
CA ASP A 11 -12.43 2.29 0.80
C ASP A 11 -12.45 3.80 0.52
N SER A 12 -12.33 4.19 -0.75
CA SER A 12 -12.12 5.59 -1.14
C SER A 12 -13.05 6.02 -2.24
N LEU A 13 -13.24 7.32 -2.32
CA LEU A 13 -13.99 7.99 -3.38
C LEU A 13 -13.00 8.55 -4.40
N ASP A 14 -13.26 8.26 -5.66
CA ASP A 14 -12.64 8.93 -6.79
C ASP A 14 -13.68 9.84 -7.43
N GLY A 15 -13.26 11.03 -7.85
CA GLY A 15 -14.18 11.97 -8.47
C GLY A 15 -13.46 13.04 -9.27
N LEU A 16 -14.25 13.85 -9.98
CA LEU A 16 -13.74 14.97 -10.76
C LEU A 16 -13.58 16.22 -9.89
N GLU A 17 -12.37 16.75 -9.86
CA GLU A 17 -12.02 18.05 -9.28
C GLU A 17 -11.16 18.81 -10.28
N ASP A 18 -11.57 20.03 -10.63
CA ASP A 18 -10.92 20.85 -11.67
C ASP A 18 -10.71 20.12 -13.01
N GLY A 19 -11.69 19.28 -13.39
CA GLY A 19 -11.66 18.52 -14.66
C GLY A 19 -10.70 17.32 -14.69
N LYS A 20 -10.13 16.96 -13.54
CA LYS A 20 -9.26 15.79 -13.38
C LYS A 20 -9.83 14.80 -12.36
N HIS A 21 -9.62 13.52 -12.60
CA HIS A 21 -9.90 12.48 -11.62
C HIS A 21 -8.94 12.62 -10.43
N ARG A 22 -9.49 12.64 -9.21
CA ARG A 22 -8.74 12.84 -7.98
C ARG A 22 -9.17 11.88 -6.90
N ASP A 23 -8.23 11.58 -6.00
CA ASP A 23 -8.50 10.96 -4.71
C ASP A 23 -9.27 11.95 -3.82
N LEU A 24 -10.55 11.69 -3.60
CA LEU A 24 -11.41 12.52 -2.74
C LEU A 24 -11.36 12.10 -1.26
N GLY A 25 -10.50 11.13 -0.92
CA GLY A 25 -10.36 10.59 0.43
C GLY A 25 -11.25 9.38 0.69
N LEU A 26 -11.46 9.07 1.95
CA LEU A 26 -12.24 7.89 2.35
C LEU A 26 -13.73 8.04 2.05
N SER A 27 -14.34 6.97 1.57
CA SER A 27 -15.79 6.84 1.57
C SER A 27 -16.32 6.64 3.01
N SER A 28 -17.63 6.76 3.19
CA SER A 28 -18.25 6.40 4.48
C SER A 28 -17.99 4.95 4.90
N GLU A 29 -17.83 4.04 3.93
CA GLU A 29 -17.41 2.66 4.18
C GLU A 29 -15.94 2.60 4.61
N GLY A 30 -15.05 3.35 3.93
CA GLY A 30 -13.63 3.42 4.29
C GLY A 30 -13.39 3.95 5.69
N ILE A 31 -14.18 4.93 6.13
CA ILE A 31 -14.15 5.42 7.52
C ILE A 31 -14.52 4.29 8.48
N ARG A 32 -15.64 3.58 8.24
CA ARG A 32 -16.06 2.43 9.07
C ARG A 32 -15.02 1.32 9.11
N GLN A 33 -14.41 1.00 7.97
CA GLN A 33 -13.36 -0.01 7.90
C GLN A 33 -12.14 0.38 8.74
N SER A 34 -11.72 1.63 8.64
CA SER A 34 -10.58 2.18 9.39
C SER A 34 -10.87 2.22 10.91
N GLU A 35 -12.10 2.57 11.31
CA GLU A 35 -12.53 2.55 12.70
C GLU A 35 -12.55 1.13 13.27
N ARG A 36 -13.06 0.14 12.53
CA ARG A 36 -13.01 -1.27 12.94
C ARG A 36 -11.58 -1.78 13.11
N LEU A 37 -10.67 -1.40 12.21
CA LEU A 37 -9.26 -1.73 12.36
C LEU A 37 -8.67 -1.07 13.61
N ARG A 38 -8.92 0.24 13.83
CA ARG A 38 -8.51 0.96 15.05
C ARG A 38 -8.96 0.23 16.31
N ASP A 39 -10.24 -0.13 16.38
CA ASP A 39 -10.83 -0.77 17.56
C ASP A 39 -10.24 -2.17 17.81
N ARG A 40 -9.94 -2.91 16.74
CA ARG A 40 -9.17 -4.17 16.82
C ARG A 40 -7.79 -3.92 17.39
N LEU A 41 -7.04 -2.96 16.89
CA LEU A 41 -5.68 -2.65 17.35
C LEU A 41 -5.67 -2.22 18.82
N VAL A 42 -6.67 -1.44 19.26
CA VAL A 42 -6.85 -1.07 20.67
C VAL A 42 -7.13 -2.29 21.52
N SER A 43 -8.07 -3.15 21.11
CA SER A 43 -8.53 -4.28 21.93
C SER A 43 -7.49 -5.40 22.04
N THR A 44 -6.71 -5.63 20.98
CA THR A 44 -5.72 -6.72 20.94
C THR A 44 -4.32 -6.29 21.37
N GLY A 45 -3.96 -5.03 21.11
CA GLY A 45 -2.59 -4.54 21.28
C GLY A 45 -1.56 -5.28 20.42
N GLU A 46 -2.02 -5.95 19.35
CA GLU A 46 -1.18 -6.83 18.51
C GLU A 46 -0.11 -6.09 17.69
N ILE A 47 -0.30 -4.80 17.43
CA ILE A 47 0.67 -3.94 16.74
C ILE A 47 1.03 -2.77 17.65
N LYS A 48 2.29 -2.67 18.03
CA LYS A 48 2.86 -1.55 18.81
C LYS A 48 3.99 -0.93 18.00
N PRO A 49 3.69 -0.07 17.03
CA PRO A 49 4.71 0.47 16.17
C PRO A 49 5.60 1.45 16.92
N GLU A 50 6.89 1.43 16.62
CA GLU A 50 7.86 2.44 17.02
C GLU A 50 7.99 3.52 15.93
N VAL A 51 7.57 3.18 14.71
CA VAL A 51 7.58 4.04 13.54
C VAL A 51 6.26 3.87 12.80
N PHE A 52 5.57 4.97 12.52
CA PHE A 52 4.34 4.97 11.74
C PHE A 52 4.51 5.86 10.50
N ILE A 53 4.59 5.23 9.32
CA ILE A 53 4.76 5.88 8.02
C ILE A 53 3.45 5.76 7.24
N SER A 54 3.08 6.79 6.51
CA SER A 54 1.92 6.79 5.61
C SER A 54 2.25 7.41 4.27
N SER A 55 1.66 6.86 3.21
CA SER A 55 1.51 7.57 1.96
C SER A 55 0.81 8.91 2.20
N PRO A 56 1.21 10.00 1.53
CA PRO A 56 0.54 11.29 1.62
C PRO A 56 -0.78 11.34 0.83
N GLU A 57 -1.09 10.35 -0.01
CA GLU A 57 -2.37 10.30 -0.72
C GLU A 57 -3.53 10.33 0.26
N ARG A 58 -4.57 11.13 -0.07
CA ARG A 58 -5.61 11.53 0.88
C ARG A 58 -6.30 10.33 1.54
N ARG A 59 -6.68 9.30 0.77
CA ARG A 59 -7.30 8.05 1.30
C ARG A 59 -6.41 7.31 2.28
N ALA A 60 -5.10 7.31 2.04
CA ALA A 60 -4.13 6.66 2.92
C ALA A 60 -3.89 7.49 4.18
N HIS A 61 -3.66 8.79 4.02
CA HIS A 61 -3.44 9.69 5.15
C HIS A 61 -4.66 9.78 6.08
N GLU A 62 -5.89 9.87 5.55
CA GLU A 62 -7.12 9.84 6.35
C GLU A 62 -7.27 8.51 7.12
N THR A 63 -6.93 7.36 6.50
CA THR A 63 -6.87 6.08 7.23
C THR A 63 -5.86 6.15 8.37
N ALA A 64 -4.64 6.66 8.11
CA ALA A 64 -3.60 6.79 9.12
C ALA A 64 -4.03 7.70 10.28
N GLN A 65 -4.71 8.81 10.00
CA GLN A 65 -5.24 9.72 11.02
C GLN A 65 -6.27 9.04 11.95
N ILE A 66 -7.10 8.14 11.42
CA ILE A 66 -8.06 7.36 12.23
C ILE A 66 -7.32 6.37 13.15
N LEU A 67 -6.20 5.79 12.70
CA LEU A 67 -5.44 4.80 13.46
C LEU A 67 -4.47 5.44 14.48
N ALA A 68 -3.92 6.62 14.20
CA ALA A 68 -2.85 7.25 14.97
C ALA A 68 -3.15 7.38 16.48
N PRO A 69 -4.38 7.77 16.92
CA PRO A 69 -4.69 7.86 18.35
C PRO A 69 -4.55 6.52 19.08
N ALA A 70 -4.84 5.40 18.41
CA ALA A 70 -4.73 4.05 18.98
C ALA A 70 -3.29 3.54 19.07
N LEU A 71 -2.43 4.06 18.20
CA LEU A 71 -1.04 3.61 18.05
C LEU A 71 -0.04 4.45 18.84
N GLY A 72 -0.43 5.66 19.23
CA GLY A 72 0.41 6.56 20.04
C GLY A 72 1.67 7.06 19.35
N GLN A 73 1.73 7.00 18.01
CA GLN A 73 2.88 7.43 17.21
C GLN A 73 2.50 8.55 16.25
N PRO A 74 3.39 9.52 16.02
CA PRO A 74 3.20 10.51 14.97
C PRO A 74 3.26 9.85 13.59
N ILE A 75 2.48 10.39 12.64
CA ILE A 75 2.49 9.94 11.25
C ILE A 75 3.64 10.64 10.52
N LEU A 76 4.54 9.85 9.94
CA LEU A 76 5.57 10.31 9.02
C LEU A 76 5.06 10.11 7.58
N LEU A 77 5.04 11.18 6.79
CA LEU A 77 4.61 11.09 5.39
C LEU A 77 5.79 10.74 4.49
N ASP A 78 5.57 9.82 3.55
CA ASP A 78 6.56 9.38 2.58
C ASP A 78 5.92 9.27 1.19
N ALA A 79 6.33 10.14 0.27
CA ALA A 79 5.79 10.17 -1.09
C ALA A 79 6.28 8.99 -1.96
N ASP A 80 7.35 8.30 -1.54
CA ASP A 80 7.85 7.13 -2.28
C ASP A 80 6.98 5.88 -2.07
N VAL A 81 5.97 5.94 -1.19
CA VAL A 81 4.97 4.88 -0.99
C VAL A 81 3.56 5.30 -1.40
N GLU A 82 3.43 6.24 -2.35
CA GLU A 82 2.19 6.51 -3.07
C GLU A 82 1.88 5.38 -4.05
N GLU A 83 0.58 5.20 -4.36
CA GLU A 83 0.13 4.22 -5.34
C GLU A 83 0.77 4.47 -6.73
N TRP A 84 0.62 3.53 -7.60
CA TRP A 84 1.11 3.63 -8.98
C TRP A 84 0.57 4.88 -9.66
N ARG A 85 1.47 5.81 -9.98
CA ARG A 85 1.18 7.08 -10.68
C ARG A 85 0.99 6.80 -12.18
N SER A 86 0.04 5.92 -12.50
CA SER A 86 -0.20 5.46 -13.88
C SER A 86 -0.75 6.54 -14.79
N ASP A 87 -1.45 7.54 -14.22
CA ASP A 87 -1.99 8.68 -14.95
C ASP A 87 -1.92 9.96 -14.10
N ASP A 88 -2.22 11.09 -14.72
CA ASP A 88 -2.22 12.42 -14.10
C ASP A 88 -3.63 12.90 -13.70
N GLY A 89 -4.60 11.99 -13.69
CA GLY A 89 -6.02 12.27 -13.48
C GLY A 89 -6.77 12.66 -14.74
N SER A 90 -6.13 12.60 -15.92
CA SER A 90 -6.77 12.92 -17.20
C SER A 90 -7.63 11.77 -17.75
N LEU A 91 -7.46 10.56 -17.21
CA LEU A 91 -8.19 9.38 -17.64
C LEU A 91 -9.23 8.94 -16.61
N SER A 92 -10.43 8.64 -17.06
CA SER A 92 -11.37 7.85 -16.27
C SER A 92 -10.89 6.40 -16.15
N SER A 93 -11.41 5.67 -15.17
CA SER A 93 -11.12 4.23 -15.03
C SER A 93 -11.49 3.44 -16.29
N GLU A 94 -12.59 3.81 -16.98
CA GLU A 94 -13.02 3.18 -18.22
C GLU A 94 -12.04 3.45 -19.37
N GLU A 95 -11.61 4.70 -19.54
CA GLU A 95 -10.60 5.07 -20.54
C GLU A 95 -9.26 4.41 -20.29
N PHE A 96 -8.83 4.36 -19.02
CA PHE A 96 -7.61 3.66 -18.63
C PHE A 96 -7.70 2.17 -19.00
N MET A 97 -8.79 1.49 -18.62
CA MET A 97 -8.99 0.07 -18.95
C MET A 97 -9.05 -0.17 -20.46
N GLY A 98 -9.71 0.73 -21.21
CA GLY A 98 -9.74 0.64 -22.67
C GLY A 98 -8.36 0.74 -23.31
N ARG A 99 -7.49 1.64 -22.82
CA ARG A 99 -6.09 1.72 -23.24
C ARG A 99 -5.29 0.48 -22.81
N TRP A 100 -5.51 0.02 -21.57
CA TRP A 100 -4.86 -1.17 -21.03
C TRP A 100 -5.07 -2.40 -21.91
N GLU A 101 -6.29 -2.62 -22.40
CA GLU A 101 -6.62 -3.77 -23.24
C GLU A 101 -5.96 -3.71 -24.62
N GLN A 102 -5.72 -2.52 -25.17
CA GLN A 102 -5.08 -2.32 -26.46
C GLN A 102 -3.56 -2.59 -26.45
N VAL A 103 -2.92 -2.49 -25.28
CA VAL A 103 -1.48 -2.73 -25.15
C VAL A 103 -1.21 -4.23 -25.01
N PRO A 104 -0.33 -4.82 -25.83
CA PRO A 104 0.06 -6.23 -25.70
C PRO A 104 0.58 -6.53 -24.29
N ASN A 105 0.15 -7.64 -23.71
CA ASN A 105 0.50 -8.02 -22.35
C ASN A 105 2.02 -8.04 -22.09
N SER A 106 2.84 -8.32 -23.13
CA SER A 106 4.32 -8.27 -23.04
C SER A 106 4.90 -6.86 -22.83
N GLN A 107 4.14 -5.82 -23.14
CA GLN A 107 4.60 -4.42 -23.10
C GLN A 107 4.03 -3.65 -21.91
N ARG A 108 2.93 -4.11 -21.29
CA ARG A 108 2.21 -3.38 -20.24
C ARG A 108 3.09 -2.96 -19.06
N LEU A 109 4.09 -3.77 -18.72
CA LEU A 109 5.01 -3.46 -17.60
C LEU A 109 5.86 -2.21 -17.86
N PHE A 110 6.13 -1.90 -19.12
CA PHE A 110 7.02 -0.82 -19.55
C PHE A 110 6.25 0.36 -20.15
N HIS A 111 4.91 0.23 -20.23
CA HIS A 111 4.08 1.21 -20.92
C HIS A 111 3.76 2.40 -20.01
N HIS A 112 3.92 3.61 -20.54
CA HIS A 112 3.43 4.85 -19.92
C HIS A 112 2.04 5.17 -20.49
N TRP A 113 1.06 5.31 -19.62
CA TRP A 113 -0.34 5.50 -20.02
C TRP A 113 -0.67 6.94 -20.35
N VAL A 114 0.09 7.87 -19.75
CA VAL A 114 0.09 9.31 -20.02
C VAL A 114 1.52 9.81 -19.99
N GLU A 115 1.74 10.99 -20.59
CA GLU A 115 3.04 11.67 -20.49
C GLU A 115 3.34 12.05 -19.04
N GLY A 116 4.52 11.70 -18.56
CA GLY A 116 4.94 11.92 -17.16
C GLY A 116 4.38 10.94 -16.13
N GLY A 117 3.53 9.99 -16.54
CA GLY A 117 3.11 8.91 -15.69
C GLY A 117 4.20 7.84 -15.49
N GLU A 118 4.06 7.00 -14.48
CA GLU A 118 4.98 5.87 -14.24
C GLU A 118 4.56 4.65 -15.06
N SER A 119 5.54 3.91 -15.60
CA SER A 119 5.36 2.52 -15.96
C SER A 119 5.33 1.65 -14.68
N TRP A 120 4.81 0.42 -14.78
CA TRP A 120 4.83 -0.50 -13.63
C TRP A 120 6.26 -0.80 -13.14
N VAL A 121 7.23 -0.84 -14.04
CA VAL A 121 8.64 -1.08 -13.69
C VAL A 121 9.20 0.07 -12.87
N GLU A 122 8.92 1.32 -13.23
CA GLU A 122 9.35 2.52 -12.50
C GLU A 122 8.68 2.60 -11.13
N PHE A 123 7.37 2.37 -11.06
CA PHE A 123 6.64 2.23 -9.80
C PHE A 123 7.28 1.19 -8.89
N SER A 124 7.51 -0.02 -9.42
CA SER A 124 8.13 -1.11 -8.65
C SER A 124 9.53 -0.74 -8.14
N ALA A 125 10.32 -0.04 -8.95
CA ALA A 125 11.65 0.40 -8.56
C ALA A 125 11.60 1.47 -7.46
N ARG A 126 10.65 2.42 -7.53
CA ARG A 126 10.43 3.45 -6.51
C ARG A 126 10.06 2.80 -5.17
N VAL A 127 9.05 1.93 -5.17
CA VAL A 127 8.58 1.27 -3.93
C VAL A 127 9.67 0.37 -3.32
N GLN A 128 10.40 -0.41 -4.13
CA GLN A 128 11.51 -1.22 -3.62
C GLN A 128 12.63 -0.37 -3.03
N THR A 129 12.94 0.78 -3.65
CA THR A 129 13.91 1.74 -3.12
C THR A 129 13.44 2.33 -1.78
N ALA A 130 12.16 2.69 -1.67
CA ALA A 130 11.55 3.16 -0.43
C ALA A 130 11.61 2.08 0.66
N LEU A 131 11.24 0.85 0.36
CA LEU A 131 11.33 -0.27 1.31
C LEU A 131 12.76 -0.49 1.81
N ASN A 132 13.76 -0.53 0.91
CA ASN A 132 15.17 -0.63 1.29
C ASN A 132 15.59 0.48 2.25
N ARG A 133 15.21 1.73 1.96
CA ARG A 133 15.52 2.89 2.80
C ARG A 133 14.86 2.77 4.17
N ILE A 134 13.54 2.52 4.21
CA ILE A 134 12.75 2.41 5.44
C ILE A 134 13.28 1.30 6.34
N LEU A 135 13.53 0.12 5.78
CA LEU A 135 14.03 -1.04 6.55
C LEU A 135 15.43 -0.82 7.10
N ARG A 136 16.31 -0.13 6.36
CA ARG A 136 17.65 0.22 6.82
C ARG A 136 17.63 1.29 7.93
N GLU A 137 16.85 2.35 7.77
CA GLU A 137 16.75 3.46 8.72
C GLU A 137 16.08 3.05 10.03
N HIS A 138 15.21 2.06 9.97
CA HIS A 138 14.44 1.59 11.11
C HIS A 138 14.71 0.11 11.46
N SER A 139 15.93 -0.35 11.17
CA SER A 139 16.35 -1.71 11.53
C SER A 139 16.17 -1.99 13.02
N GLY A 140 15.70 -3.19 13.36
CA GLY A 140 15.41 -3.63 14.73
C GLY A 140 14.10 -3.10 15.33
N LYS A 141 13.33 -2.30 14.58
CA LYS A 141 12.08 -1.67 15.06
C LYS A 141 10.84 -2.35 14.50
N THR A 142 9.72 -2.05 15.15
CA THR A 142 8.38 -2.35 14.65
C THR A 142 7.88 -1.16 13.82
N ILE A 143 7.73 -1.38 12.52
CA ILE A 143 7.34 -0.37 11.53
C ILE A 143 5.89 -0.65 11.11
N LEU A 144 5.05 0.36 11.11
CA LEU A 144 3.75 0.33 10.46
C LEU A 144 3.79 1.24 9.24
N LEU A 145 3.48 0.68 8.07
CA LEU A 145 3.41 1.39 6.80
C LEU A 145 1.99 1.35 6.27
N LEU A 146 1.32 2.48 6.26
CA LEU A 146 0.00 2.64 5.66
C LEU A 146 0.13 3.07 4.21
N THR A 147 -0.34 2.24 3.30
CA THR A 147 -0.05 2.34 1.88
C THR A 147 -1.19 1.76 1.01
N HIS A 148 -0.89 1.27 -0.16
CA HIS A 148 -1.82 0.89 -1.22
C HIS A 148 -1.69 -0.58 -1.62
N GLY A 149 -2.62 -1.02 -2.48
CA GLY A 149 -2.62 -2.40 -2.97
C GLY A 149 -1.41 -2.71 -3.85
N GLY A 150 -1.00 -1.76 -4.68
CA GLY A 150 0.16 -1.91 -5.56
C GLY A 150 1.46 -2.03 -4.77
N ASP A 151 1.66 -1.17 -3.75
CA ASP A 151 2.87 -1.22 -2.91
C ASP A 151 3.00 -2.55 -2.17
N ILE A 152 1.89 -3.05 -1.60
CA ILE A 152 1.89 -4.36 -0.92
C ILE A 152 2.22 -5.47 -1.90
N GLN A 153 1.74 -5.40 -3.15
CA GLN A 153 2.09 -6.34 -4.19
C GLN A 153 3.58 -6.27 -4.56
N VAL A 154 4.13 -5.06 -4.68
CA VAL A 154 5.58 -4.87 -4.91
C VAL A 154 6.40 -5.39 -3.73
N ALA A 155 5.94 -5.20 -2.49
CA ALA A 155 6.61 -5.72 -1.30
C ALA A 155 6.75 -7.25 -1.33
N PHE A 156 5.74 -7.97 -1.86
CA PHE A 156 5.88 -9.42 -2.08
C PHE A 156 7.01 -9.76 -3.05
N PHE A 157 7.13 -9.05 -4.17
CA PHE A 157 8.23 -9.28 -5.11
C PHE A 157 9.58 -8.97 -4.46
N TYR A 158 9.63 -7.92 -3.65
CA TYR A 158 10.82 -7.51 -2.92
C TYR A 158 11.28 -8.59 -1.92
N PHE A 159 10.41 -9.01 -0.99
CA PHE A 159 10.78 -9.94 0.07
C PHE A 159 11.02 -11.37 -0.41
N PHE A 160 10.30 -11.83 -1.43
CA PHE A 160 10.53 -13.15 -2.03
C PHE A 160 11.63 -13.16 -3.10
N GLY A 161 12.20 -12.01 -3.45
CA GLY A 161 13.22 -11.90 -4.49
C GLY A 161 12.70 -12.25 -5.89
N PHE A 162 11.41 -12.06 -6.15
CA PHE A 162 10.82 -12.36 -7.45
C PHE A 162 11.14 -11.26 -8.47
N GLY A 163 11.55 -11.67 -9.67
CA GLY A 163 11.71 -10.75 -10.78
C GLY A 163 10.36 -10.20 -11.30
N LEU A 164 10.40 -9.02 -11.91
CA LEU A 164 9.21 -8.33 -12.46
C LEU A 164 8.40 -9.17 -13.47
N ALA A 165 9.02 -10.15 -14.13
CA ALA A 165 8.33 -11.06 -15.05
C ALA A 165 7.20 -11.86 -14.37
N ASN A 166 7.28 -12.08 -13.07
CA ASN A 166 6.28 -12.82 -12.30
C ASN A 166 4.98 -12.01 -12.11
N PHE A 167 5.04 -10.69 -12.10
CA PHE A 167 3.85 -9.82 -12.05
C PHE A 167 2.81 -10.15 -13.13
N ARG A 168 3.27 -10.58 -14.30
CA ARG A 168 2.40 -10.95 -15.42
C ARG A 168 1.67 -12.28 -15.23
N ARG A 169 2.14 -13.12 -14.32
CA ARG A 169 1.64 -14.49 -14.12
C ARG A 169 0.71 -14.62 -12.92
N SER A 170 0.84 -13.72 -11.95
CA SER A 170 0.08 -13.78 -10.70
C SER A 170 -0.20 -12.39 -10.19
N SER A 171 -1.35 -12.21 -9.60
CA SER A 171 -1.69 -11.03 -8.81
C SER A 171 -2.25 -11.48 -7.46
N MET A 172 -2.27 -10.56 -6.51
CA MET A 172 -2.80 -10.83 -5.18
C MET A 172 -3.96 -9.88 -4.89
N VAL A 173 -5.01 -10.42 -4.31
CA VAL A 173 -6.07 -9.59 -3.75
C VAL A 173 -5.61 -9.09 -2.39
N VAL A 174 -5.55 -7.77 -2.24
CA VAL A 174 -5.27 -7.10 -0.98
C VAL A 174 -6.52 -6.34 -0.59
N ASN A 175 -7.20 -6.74 0.48
CA ASN A 175 -8.43 -6.11 0.93
C ASN A 175 -8.18 -4.75 1.59
N LYS A 176 -9.18 -3.88 1.57
CA LYS A 176 -9.13 -2.59 2.26
C LYS A 176 -8.90 -2.80 3.75
N THR A 177 -8.06 -1.99 4.36
CA THR A 177 -7.63 -2.05 5.78
C THR A 177 -7.03 -3.39 6.21
N SER A 178 -6.67 -4.28 5.27
CA SER A 178 -6.02 -5.55 5.61
C SER A 178 -4.60 -5.35 6.12
N ILE A 179 -4.18 -6.25 7.02
CA ILE A 179 -2.85 -6.30 7.61
C ILE A 179 -2.02 -7.37 6.91
N THR A 180 -0.83 -6.99 6.42
CA THR A 180 0.22 -7.91 5.96
C THR A 180 1.45 -7.68 6.81
N HIS A 181 2.02 -8.74 7.40
CA HIS A 181 3.12 -8.66 8.36
C HIS A 181 4.31 -9.48 7.90
N TRP A 182 5.44 -8.82 7.81
CA TRP A 182 6.75 -9.43 7.55
C TRP A 182 7.66 -9.25 8.76
N LEU A 183 8.46 -10.27 9.03
CA LEU A 183 9.41 -10.34 10.13
C LEU A 183 10.78 -10.69 9.60
N GLN A 184 11.81 -9.92 9.94
CA GLN A 184 13.20 -10.26 9.64
C GLN A 184 13.84 -11.07 10.76
N GLN A 185 14.31 -12.26 10.42
CA GLN A 185 15.23 -13.03 11.27
C GLN A 185 16.66 -12.54 11.03
N GLU A 186 17.21 -11.79 11.98
CA GLU A 186 18.52 -11.16 11.85
C GLU A 186 19.66 -12.17 11.67
N GLU A 187 19.59 -13.31 12.38
CA GLU A 187 20.64 -14.34 12.34
C GLU A 187 20.77 -15.01 10.96
N GLU A 188 19.70 -15.07 10.18
CA GLU A 188 19.65 -15.74 8.88
C GLU A 188 19.50 -14.77 7.71
N ASP A 189 19.39 -13.46 7.97
CA ASP A 189 19.05 -12.42 6.98
C ASP A 189 17.84 -12.78 6.12
N ARG A 190 16.85 -13.41 6.77
CA ARG A 190 15.67 -13.97 6.11
C ARG A 190 14.41 -13.25 6.53
N TRP A 191 13.55 -12.97 5.56
CA TRP A 191 12.21 -12.44 5.77
C TRP A 191 11.16 -13.56 5.84
N ILE A 192 10.28 -13.48 6.82
CA ILE A 192 9.17 -14.41 7.04
C ILE A 192 7.87 -13.64 6.86
N LEU A 193 6.97 -14.17 6.03
CA LEU A 193 5.59 -13.70 5.93
C LEU A 193 4.78 -14.35 7.06
N GLU A 194 4.54 -13.61 8.14
CA GLU A 194 3.77 -14.06 9.31
C GLU A 194 2.26 -13.99 9.06
N ARG A 195 1.82 -13.00 8.30
CA ARG A 195 0.41 -12.75 8.03
C ARG A 195 0.23 -12.11 6.66
N PHE A 196 -0.75 -12.58 5.92
CA PHE A 196 -1.11 -11.98 4.64
C PHE A 196 -2.58 -11.63 4.57
N ASN A 197 -2.87 -10.37 4.18
CA ASN A 197 -4.21 -9.91 3.83
C ASN A 197 -5.26 -10.23 4.92
N ASP A 198 -4.92 -10.02 6.19
CA ASP A 198 -5.81 -10.25 7.30
C ASP A 198 -6.76 -9.06 7.49
N TYR A 199 -8.03 -9.28 7.20
CA TYR A 199 -9.13 -8.32 7.31
C TYR A 199 -10.28 -8.85 8.20
N GLN A 200 -9.97 -9.70 9.17
CA GLN A 200 -10.97 -10.32 10.06
C GLN A 200 -11.84 -9.30 10.80
N HIS A 201 -11.32 -8.09 11.08
CA HIS A 201 -12.09 -6.99 11.68
C HIS A 201 -13.27 -6.50 10.80
N LEU A 202 -13.29 -6.86 9.51
CA LEU A 202 -14.39 -6.54 8.60
C LEU A 202 -15.44 -7.67 8.52
N SER A 203 -15.11 -8.86 9.01
CA SER A 203 -16.06 -9.98 9.04
C SER A 203 -17.21 -9.63 9.98
N SER A 204 -18.44 -9.73 9.50
CA SER A 204 -19.63 -9.54 10.33
C SER A 204 -19.64 -10.61 11.43
N THR A 205 -19.66 -10.21 12.68
CA THR A 205 -20.08 -11.06 13.82
C THR A 205 -21.57 -11.27 13.76
#